data_855f93bb207f18e49ca89c253c518414
#
_entry.id   855f93bb207f18e49ca89c253c518414
#
_cell.length_a   1.000
_cell.length_b   1.000
_cell.length_c   1.000
_cell.angle_alpha   90.00
_cell.angle_beta   90.00
_cell.angle_gamma   90.00
#
_symmetry.space_group_name_H-M   'P 1'
#
loop_
_entity.id
_entity.type
_entity.pdbx_description
1 polymer ?
#
loop_
_entity_poly.entity_id
_entity_poly.type
_entity_poly.pdbx_seq_one_letter_code
_entity_poly.pdbx_strand_id
1 'polypeptide(L)'
;MVRRHFFALQALDALSSQPMPSLDHESLVLLFRNQPELAAQLLREALHLELPAYTEARLASSDLTEVVPTEFRADAVVLFVGDKPVLGVIVEVQLSRTDRKRFTWPAYVSVLRARHECPVELLVVAPDRAVATWAAAPIHLDLAGTSIIRPRVLGPDAIPIVTDPEQAAQRPELAVLSAMAHGKGDTETAVAIARAASSALGLLPDDQQMLYFILIESALGDAARKAFEMLPEAEKIVEKFISERQQRSFDKGRAAEKAADVLEVLDARGLVVTDAERERILGCKELETLTRWHRRAVTVASVDALFE
;
A
#
# COMPACT_ATOMS: atom_id res chain seq x y z
N MET A 1 12.96 -29.12 26.19
CA MET A 1 11.83 -29.85 25.55
C MET A 1 10.46 -29.54 26.18
N VAL A 2 10.36 -28.77 27.28
CA VAL A 2 9.12 -28.51 28.04
C VAL A 2 8.36 -27.24 27.60
N ARG A 3 8.96 -26.29 26.90
CA ARG A 3 8.31 -25.03 26.50
C ARG A 3 7.41 -25.10 25.25
N ARG A 4 7.50 -26.13 24.42
CA ARG A 4 6.66 -26.30 23.21
C ARG A 4 5.27 -26.89 23.49
N HIS A 5 5.07 -27.55 24.61
CA HIS A 5 3.77 -28.16 25.01
C HIS A 5 2.81 -27.15 25.67
N PHE A 6 3.34 -26.05 26.23
CA PHE A 6 2.52 -25.06 26.93
C PHE A 6 1.73 -24.14 25.95
N PHE A 7 2.31 -23.84 24.78
CA PHE A 7 1.63 -23.05 23.73
C PHE A 7 0.56 -23.83 22.98
N ALA A 8 0.70 -25.14 22.84
CA ALA A 8 -0.30 -25.98 22.19
C ALA A 8 -1.57 -26.18 23.05
N LEU A 9 -1.42 -26.23 24.39
CA LEU A 9 -2.54 -26.32 25.30
C LEU A 9 -3.33 -25.02 25.43
N GLN A 10 -2.67 -23.85 25.39
CA GLN A 10 -3.36 -22.55 25.33
C GLN A 10 -4.12 -22.30 24.01
N ALA A 11 -3.64 -22.82 22.90
CA ALA A 11 -4.35 -22.74 21.63
C ALA A 11 -5.57 -23.67 21.55
N LEU A 12 -5.57 -24.78 22.26
CA LEU A 12 -6.72 -25.70 22.37
C LEU A 12 -7.80 -25.15 23.32
N ASP A 13 -7.43 -24.44 24.39
CA ASP A 13 -8.39 -23.77 25.28
C ASP A 13 -9.08 -22.56 24.59
N ALA A 14 -8.40 -21.84 23.67
CA ALA A 14 -8.99 -20.76 22.91
C ALA A 14 -10.00 -21.24 21.86
N LEU A 15 -9.90 -22.49 21.38
CA LEU A 15 -10.85 -23.10 20.45
C LEU A 15 -12.08 -23.70 21.15
N SER A 16 -12.04 -23.89 22.48
CA SER A 16 -13.14 -24.51 23.24
C SER A 16 -14.08 -23.52 23.93
N SER A 17 -13.88 -22.19 23.75
CA SER A 17 -14.70 -21.16 24.45
C SER A 17 -15.83 -20.56 23.60
N GLN A 18 -16.21 -21.16 22.47
CA GLN A 18 -17.50 -20.82 21.88
C GLN A 18 -18.60 -21.48 22.69
N PRO A 19 -19.54 -20.74 23.32
CA PRO A 19 -20.66 -21.34 24.00
C PRO A 19 -21.41 -22.21 22.99
N MET A 20 -21.68 -23.50 23.36
CA MET A 20 -22.51 -24.35 22.52
C MET A 20 -23.86 -23.65 22.30
N PRO A 21 -24.30 -23.53 21.03
CA PRO A 21 -25.58 -22.91 20.76
C PRO A 21 -26.69 -23.58 21.55
N SER A 22 -27.62 -22.79 22.09
CA SER A 22 -28.76 -23.37 22.82
C SER A 22 -29.66 -24.18 21.87
N LEU A 23 -30.42 -25.16 22.41
CA LEU A 23 -31.36 -25.95 21.59
C LEU A 23 -32.34 -25.05 20.83
N ASP A 24 -32.75 -23.92 21.40
CA ASP A 24 -33.62 -22.92 20.78
C ASP A 24 -32.93 -22.22 19.59
N HIS A 25 -31.65 -21.88 19.74
CA HIS A 25 -30.88 -21.30 18.68
C HIS A 25 -30.75 -22.25 17.47
N GLU A 26 -30.36 -23.50 17.71
CA GLU A 26 -30.22 -24.50 16.64
C GLU A 26 -31.57 -24.78 15.97
N SER A 27 -32.67 -24.83 16.72
CA SER A 27 -34.00 -25.02 16.17
C SER A 27 -34.44 -23.88 15.27
N LEU A 28 -34.17 -22.63 15.66
CA LEU A 28 -34.46 -21.44 14.81
C LEU A 28 -33.64 -21.45 13.53
N VAL A 29 -32.35 -21.80 13.59
CA VAL A 29 -31.49 -21.91 12.40
C VAL A 29 -32.01 -22.98 11.43
N LEU A 30 -32.48 -24.13 11.97
CA LEU A 30 -33.05 -25.23 11.17
C LEU A 30 -34.28 -24.82 10.37
N LEU A 31 -35.12 -23.89 10.84
CA LEU A 31 -36.28 -23.41 10.10
C LEU A 31 -35.85 -22.80 8.75
N PHE A 32 -34.84 -21.95 8.77
CA PHE A 32 -34.32 -21.30 7.56
C PHE A 32 -33.52 -22.26 6.67
N ARG A 33 -32.81 -23.22 7.27
CA ARG A 33 -32.11 -24.27 6.50
C ARG A 33 -33.06 -25.18 5.77
N ASN A 34 -34.16 -25.55 6.41
CA ASN A 34 -35.17 -26.45 5.81
C ASN A 34 -36.04 -25.74 4.78
N GLN A 35 -36.27 -24.43 4.97
CA GLN A 35 -37.09 -23.63 4.06
C GLN A 35 -36.46 -22.25 3.84
N PRO A 36 -35.52 -22.12 2.90
CA PRO A 36 -34.86 -20.83 2.59
C PRO A 36 -35.84 -19.71 2.19
N GLU A 37 -36.95 -20.05 1.54
CA GLU A 37 -38.02 -19.11 1.15
C GLU A 37 -38.66 -18.41 2.35
N LEU A 38 -38.58 -18.98 3.55
CA LEU A 38 -39.09 -18.36 4.78
C LEU A 38 -38.44 -16.99 5.02
N ALA A 39 -37.16 -16.81 4.66
CA ALA A 39 -36.49 -15.52 4.79
C ALA A 39 -37.17 -14.45 3.91
N ALA A 40 -37.51 -14.79 2.66
CA ALA A 40 -38.16 -13.87 1.77
C ALA A 40 -39.60 -13.54 2.21
N GLN A 41 -40.35 -14.53 2.73
CA GLN A 41 -41.65 -14.31 3.30
C GLN A 41 -41.61 -13.32 4.47
N LEU A 42 -40.72 -13.52 5.43
CA LEU A 42 -40.60 -12.63 6.59
C LEU A 42 -40.15 -11.22 6.20
N LEU A 43 -39.25 -11.07 5.24
CA LEU A 43 -38.81 -9.77 4.75
C LEU A 43 -39.98 -8.98 4.13
N ARG A 44 -40.84 -9.65 3.37
CA ARG A 44 -42.02 -9.01 2.76
C ARG A 44 -43.16 -8.78 3.75
N GLU A 45 -43.55 -9.80 4.50
CA GLU A 45 -44.79 -9.78 5.26
C GLU A 45 -44.64 -9.15 6.63
N ALA A 46 -43.52 -9.41 7.31
CA ALA A 46 -43.28 -8.90 8.65
C ALA A 46 -42.46 -7.57 8.65
N LEU A 47 -41.53 -7.42 7.72
CA LEU A 47 -40.63 -6.26 7.67
C LEU A 47 -40.97 -5.29 6.53
N HIS A 48 -41.98 -5.61 5.69
CA HIS A 48 -42.51 -4.76 4.58
C HIS A 48 -41.44 -4.28 3.62
N LEU A 49 -40.42 -5.14 3.33
CA LEU A 49 -39.38 -4.84 2.35
C LEU A 49 -39.77 -5.29 0.95
N GLU A 50 -39.57 -4.42 -0.03
CA GLU A 50 -39.68 -4.78 -1.44
C GLU A 50 -38.43 -5.55 -1.86
N LEU A 51 -38.63 -6.82 -2.28
CA LEU A 51 -37.54 -7.64 -2.77
C LEU A 51 -37.41 -7.51 -4.29
N PRO A 52 -36.19 -7.56 -4.83
CA PRO A 52 -35.98 -7.67 -6.26
C PRO A 52 -36.57 -8.97 -6.78
N ALA A 53 -36.86 -9.00 -8.08
CA ALA A 53 -37.34 -10.24 -8.72
C ALA A 53 -36.23 -11.32 -8.63
N TYR A 54 -36.62 -12.51 -8.19
CA TYR A 54 -35.74 -13.67 -8.10
C TYR A 54 -36.48 -14.93 -8.53
N THR A 55 -35.75 -15.97 -8.90
CA THR A 55 -36.31 -17.25 -9.34
C THR A 55 -36.22 -18.34 -8.28
N GLU A 56 -35.31 -18.24 -7.34
CA GLU A 56 -35.04 -19.26 -6.33
C GLU A 56 -34.41 -18.66 -5.08
N ALA A 57 -34.86 -19.07 -3.89
CA ALA A 57 -34.17 -18.88 -2.63
C ALA A 57 -33.46 -20.18 -2.26
N ARG A 58 -32.14 -20.16 -2.12
CA ARG A 58 -31.32 -21.33 -1.81
C ARG A 58 -30.33 -21.06 -0.67
N LEU A 59 -29.98 -22.12 0.03
CA LEU A 59 -28.91 -22.06 1.03
C LEU A 59 -27.55 -21.81 0.34
N ALA A 60 -26.78 -20.93 0.93
CA ALA A 60 -25.37 -20.75 0.64
C ALA A 60 -24.51 -21.22 1.83
N SER A 61 -23.20 -21.26 1.67
CA SER A 61 -22.31 -21.52 2.79
C SER A 61 -22.47 -20.45 3.87
N SER A 62 -22.61 -20.87 5.11
CA SER A 62 -22.56 -19.98 6.27
C SER A 62 -21.11 -19.66 6.70
N ASP A 63 -20.13 -20.36 6.16
CA ASP A 63 -18.72 -20.01 6.30
C ASP A 63 -18.42 -18.83 5.37
N LEU A 64 -18.24 -17.65 5.96
CA LEU A 64 -17.88 -16.42 5.26
C LEU A 64 -16.36 -16.25 5.13
N THR A 65 -15.59 -17.24 5.62
CA THR A 65 -14.15 -17.30 5.43
C THR A 65 -13.88 -17.73 3.98
N GLU A 66 -13.18 -16.93 3.21
CA GLU A 66 -12.80 -17.30 1.86
C GLU A 66 -11.77 -18.43 1.91
N VAL A 67 -12.07 -19.59 1.32
CA VAL A 67 -11.18 -20.77 1.22
C VAL A 67 -9.94 -20.46 0.36
N VAL A 68 -10.06 -19.57 -0.60
CA VAL A 68 -8.95 -18.90 -1.27
C VAL A 68 -8.96 -17.47 -0.74
N PRO A 69 -7.93 -17.03 0.00
CA PRO A 69 -7.89 -15.66 0.50
C PRO A 69 -7.96 -14.73 -0.71
N THR A 70 -9.11 -14.12 -0.95
CA THR A 70 -9.15 -12.94 -1.79
C THR A 70 -8.31 -11.93 -1.03
N GLU A 71 -7.08 -11.68 -1.52
CA GLU A 71 -6.22 -10.69 -0.92
C GLU A 71 -6.90 -9.33 -1.08
N PHE A 72 -7.57 -8.91 -0.02
CA PHE A 72 -8.05 -7.54 0.09
C PHE A 72 -6.85 -6.65 0.38
N ARG A 73 -6.26 -6.09 -0.69
CA ARG A 73 -5.16 -5.13 -0.58
C ARG A 73 -5.69 -3.74 -0.85
N ALA A 74 -5.71 -2.92 0.18
CA ALA A 74 -5.82 -1.47 0.05
C ALA A 74 -4.44 -0.91 -0.34
N ASP A 75 -4.42 0.25 -1.01
CA ASP A 75 -3.16 0.89 -1.39
C ASP A 75 -2.36 1.32 -0.16
N ALA A 76 -3.04 1.85 0.88
CA ALA A 76 -2.44 2.08 2.18
C ALA A 76 -3.49 2.00 3.31
N VAL A 77 -3.03 1.71 4.53
CA VAL A 77 -3.83 1.76 5.75
C VAL A 77 -3.06 2.56 6.79
N VAL A 78 -3.72 3.58 7.35
CA VAL A 78 -3.17 4.42 8.41
C VAL A 78 -4.00 4.21 9.67
N LEU A 79 -3.35 3.90 10.79
CA LEU A 79 -3.99 3.82 12.10
C LEU A 79 -3.59 5.03 12.94
N PHE A 80 -4.58 5.72 13.48
CA PHE A 80 -4.39 6.73 14.50
C PHE A 80 -4.48 6.04 15.85
N VAL A 81 -3.40 6.12 16.62
CA VAL A 81 -3.23 5.35 17.85
C VAL A 81 -3.08 6.28 19.05
N GLY A 82 -3.95 6.09 20.06
CA GLY A 82 -3.75 6.59 21.43
C GLY A 82 -3.22 5.43 22.30
N ASP A 83 -3.89 5.12 23.40
CA ASP A 83 -3.60 3.89 24.16
C ASP A 83 -3.97 2.62 23.35
N LYS A 84 -4.92 2.77 22.44
CA LYS A 84 -5.35 1.78 21.45
C LYS A 84 -5.68 2.48 20.13
N PRO A 85 -5.88 1.76 19.02
CA PRO A 85 -6.35 2.36 17.78
C PRO A 85 -7.67 3.13 18.00
N VAL A 86 -7.71 4.39 17.61
CA VAL A 86 -8.88 5.27 17.76
C VAL A 86 -9.58 5.55 16.44
N LEU A 87 -8.86 5.40 15.32
CA LEU A 87 -9.38 5.56 13.96
C LEU A 87 -8.50 4.81 12.97
N GLY A 88 -9.12 4.07 12.06
CA GLY A 88 -8.47 3.53 10.88
C GLY A 88 -8.82 4.37 9.64
N VAL A 89 -7.85 4.62 8.77
CA VAL A 89 -8.07 5.24 7.47
C VAL A 89 -7.53 4.33 6.39
N ILE A 90 -8.41 3.91 5.50
CA ILE A 90 -8.04 3.19 4.28
C ILE A 90 -7.82 4.25 3.20
N VAL A 91 -6.64 4.26 2.60
CA VAL A 91 -6.31 5.16 1.49
C VAL A 91 -6.32 4.35 0.20
N GLU A 92 -7.06 4.83 -0.78
CA GLU A 92 -7.15 4.27 -2.14
C GLU A 92 -6.86 5.35 -3.16
N VAL A 93 -5.96 5.07 -4.10
CA VAL A 93 -5.66 5.96 -5.24
C VAL A 93 -6.40 5.44 -6.46
N GLN A 94 -7.35 6.24 -6.95
CA GLN A 94 -8.23 5.82 -8.04
C GLN A 94 -8.00 6.67 -9.29
N LEU A 95 -7.35 6.09 -10.30
CA LEU A 95 -7.05 6.78 -11.56
C LEU A 95 -8.12 6.55 -12.63
N SER A 96 -8.96 5.54 -12.46
CA SER A 96 -10.05 5.21 -13.38
C SER A 96 -11.24 4.62 -12.62
N ARG A 97 -12.42 4.60 -13.25
CA ARG A 97 -13.61 3.96 -12.66
C ARG A 97 -13.46 2.45 -12.70
N THR A 98 -13.74 1.79 -11.57
CA THR A 98 -13.71 0.33 -11.43
C THR A 98 -14.89 -0.09 -10.57
N ASP A 99 -15.96 -0.56 -11.17
CA ASP A 99 -17.23 -0.87 -10.47
C ASP A 99 -17.07 -1.91 -9.37
N ARG A 100 -16.12 -2.85 -9.53
CA ARG A 100 -15.79 -3.82 -8.49
C ARG A 100 -15.36 -3.17 -7.16
N LYS A 101 -14.78 -1.98 -7.19
CA LYS A 101 -14.39 -1.23 -5.98
C LYS A 101 -15.60 -0.90 -5.10
N ARG A 102 -16.79 -0.72 -5.68
CA ARG A 102 -18.03 -0.51 -4.92
C ARG A 102 -18.44 -1.71 -4.06
N PHE A 103 -17.92 -2.89 -4.35
CA PHE A 103 -18.11 -4.12 -3.56
C PHE A 103 -16.93 -4.40 -2.64
N THR A 104 -15.68 -4.13 -3.07
CA THR A 104 -14.50 -4.44 -2.25
C THR A 104 -14.22 -3.38 -1.19
N TRP A 105 -14.49 -2.10 -1.44
CA TRP A 105 -14.32 -1.03 -0.45
C TRP A 105 -15.14 -1.24 0.84
N PRO A 106 -16.42 -1.64 0.77
CA PRO A 106 -17.16 -2.01 1.98
C PRO A 106 -16.52 -3.14 2.77
N ALA A 107 -16.00 -4.16 2.08
CA ALA A 107 -15.30 -5.26 2.72
C ALA A 107 -14.02 -4.77 3.43
N TYR A 108 -13.23 -3.88 2.81
CA TYR A 108 -12.05 -3.30 3.46
C TYR A 108 -12.39 -2.58 4.76
N VAL A 109 -13.43 -1.73 4.72
CA VAL A 109 -13.90 -0.99 5.91
C VAL A 109 -14.33 -1.96 7.01
N SER A 110 -15.11 -2.97 6.66
CA SER A 110 -15.63 -3.96 7.62
C SER A 110 -14.52 -4.81 8.23
N VAL A 111 -13.58 -5.30 7.41
CA VAL A 111 -12.45 -6.10 7.87
C VAL A 111 -11.52 -5.29 8.78
N LEU A 112 -11.17 -4.05 8.38
CA LEU A 112 -10.29 -3.22 9.20
C LEU A 112 -10.96 -2.84 10.52
N ARG A 113 -12.27 -2.50 10.48
CA ARG A 113 -13.05 -2.20 11.66
C ARG A 113 -13.13 -3.38 12.63
N ALA A 114 -13.39 -4.59 12.13
CA ALA A 114 -13.45 -5.79 12.95
C ALA A 114 -12.08 -6.14 13.58
N ARG A 115 -10.97 -5.92 12.82
CA ARG A 115 -9.61 -6.22 13.30
C ARG A 115 -9.13 -5.29 14.40
N HIS A 116 -9.49 -4.00 14.32
CA HIS A 116 -8.96 -2.98 15.24
C HIS A 116 -10.00 -2.41 16.20
N GLU A 117 -11.25 -2.84 16.12
CA GLU A 117 -12.37 -2.42 16.98
C GLU A 117 -12.52 -0.90 17.11
N CYS A 118 -12.23 -0.17 16.02
CA CYS A 118 -12.31 1.30 15.96
C CYS A 118 -13.09 1.76 14.71
N PRO A 119 -13.56 3.01 14.68
CA PRO A 119 -14.11 3.61 13.48
C PRO A 119 -13.13 3.54 12.31
N VAL A 120 -13.65 3.42 11.08
CA VAL A 120 -12.82 3.37 9.87
C VAL A 120 -13.40 4.32 8.82
N GLU A 121 -12.54 5.17 8.27
CA GLU A 121 -12.86 6.03 7.12
C GLU A 121 -12.19 5.48 5.86
N LEU A 122 -12.89 5.59 4.74
CA LEU A 122 -12.36 5.31 3.41
C LEU A 122 -12.03 6.63 2.72
N LEU A 123 -10.74 6.88 2.51
CA LEU A 123 -10.21 8.04 1.81
C LEU A 123 -9.82 7.63 0.39
N VAL A 124 -10.46 8.23 -0.60
CA VAL A 124 -10.13 7.99 -2.02
C VAL A 124 -9.47 9.23 -2.60
N VAL A 125 -8.25 9.08 -3.11
CA VAL A 125 -7.54 10.12 -3.84
C VAL A 125 -7.80 9.92 -5.33
N ALA A 126 -8.46 10.87 -5.98
CA ALA A 126 -8.82 10.78 -7.39
C ALA A 126 -8.47 12.11 -8.12
N PRO A 127 -7.31 12.16 -8.80
CA PRO A 127 -6.86 13.36 -9.51
C PRO A 127 -7.76 13.79 -10.67
N ASP A 128 -8.53 12.86 -11.23
CA ASP A 128 -9.53 13.15 -12.26
C ASP A 128 -10.90 13.50 -11.66
N ARG A 129 -11.51 14.60 -12.10
CA ARG A 129 -12.80 15.09 -11.58
C ARG A 129 -13.95 14.10 -11.78
N ALA A 130 -14.00 13.41 -12.93
CA ALA A 130 -15.06 12.47 -13.22
C ALA A 130 -14.94 11.19 -12.38
N VAL A 131 -13.70 10.76 -12.12
CA VAL A 131 -13.39 9.65 -11.21
C VAL A 131 -13.71 10.05 -9.77
N ALA A 132 -13.35 11.26 -9.34
CA ALA A 132 -13.67 11.77 -8.01
C ALA A 132 -15.18 11.81 -7.76
N THR A 133 -15.96 12.30 -8.73
CA THR A 133 -17.43 12.33 -8.67
C THR A 133 -18.02 10.92 -8.54
N TRP A 134 -17.51 9.97 -9.32
CA TRP A 134 -17.94 8.57 -9.26
C TRP A 134 -17.57 7.93 -7.90
N ALA A 135 -16.37 8.17 -7.40
CA ALA A 135 -15.91 7.63 -6.13
C ALA A 135 -16.69 8.17 -4.94
N ALA A 136 -17.12 9.44 -4.99
CA ALA A 136 -17.89 10.09 -3.94
C ALA A 136 -19.36 9.60 -3.84
N ALA A 137 -19.85 8.89 -4.85
CA ALA A 137 -21.21 8.37 -4.83
C ALA A 137 -21.42 7.38 -3.66
N PRO A 138 -22.49 7.51 -2.87
CA PRO A 138 -22.78 6.61 -1.77
C PRO A 138 -22.84 5.14 -2.23
N ILE A 139 -22.33 4.25 -1.40
CA ILE A 139 -22.42 2.79 -1.61
C ILE A 139 -23.46 2.25 -0.66
N HIS A 140 -24.64 1.89 -1.21
CA HIS A 140 -25.72 1.27 -0.45
C HIS A 140 -25.45 -0.22 -0.29
N LEU A 141 -25.52 -0.70 0.94
CA LEU A 141 -25.23 -2.10 1.30
C LEU A 141 -26.48 -2.93 1.50
N ASP A 142 -27.63 -2.27 1.64
CA ASP A 142 -28.94 -2.91 1.85
C ASP A 142 -30.01 -2.30 0.94
N LEU A 143 -31.15 -2.98 0.85
CA LEU A 143 -32.31 -2.57 0.05
C LEU A 143 -33.03 -1.35 0.65
N ALA A 144 -33.02 -1.23 1.98
CA ALA A 144 -33.66 -0.13 2.68
C ALA A 144 -32.86 1.19 2.59
N GLY A 145 -31.62 1.13 2.12
CA GLY A 145 -30.75 2.29 2.00
C GLY A 145 -30.30 2.86 3.34
N THR A 146 -30.35 2.05 4.40
CA THR A 146 -29.99 2.47 5.76
C THR A 146 -28.50 2.27 6.04
N SER A 147 -27.91 1.24 5.45
CA SER A 147 -26.47 0.94 5.56
C SER A 147 -25.73 1.53 4.38
N ILE A 148 -25.01 2.61 4.61
CA ILE A 148 -24.36 3.37 3.55
C ILE A 148 -22.89 3.62 3.91
N ILE A 149 -21.99 3.35 2.98
CA ILE A 149 -20.61 3.83 3.03
C ILE A 149 -20.50 5.06 2.12
N ARG A 150 -19.98 6.15 2.67
CA ARG A 150 -19.66 7.37 1.93
C ARG A 150 -18.15 7.56 1.93
N PRO A 151 -17.46 7.26 0.81
CA PRO A 151 -16.04 7.53 0.72
C PRO A 151 -15.75 9.03 0.90
N ARG A 152 -14.66 9.35 1.61
CA ARG A 152 -14.08 10.68 1.63
C ARG A 152 -13.21 10.81 0.40
N VAL A 153 -13.53 11.74 -0.49
CA VAL A 153 -12.83 11.84 -1.77
C VAL A 153 -12.03 13.13 -1.84
N LEU A 154 -10.73 12.99 -2.07
CA LEU A 154 -9.83 14.06 -2.45
C LEU A 154 -9.77 14.12 -3.98
N GLY A 155 -10.68 14.90 -4.56
CA GLY A 155 -10.63 15.29 -5.96
C GLY A 155 -9.79 16.54 -6.17
N PRO A 156 -9.57 16.98 -7.43
CA PRO A 156 -8.75 18.16 -7.72
C PRO A 156 -9.19 19.41 -6.93
N ASP A 157 -10.49 19.61 -6.79
CA ASP A 157 -11.04 20.78 -6.11
C ASP A 157 -10.83 20.79 -4.58
N ALA A 158 -10.55 19.64 -3.99
CA ALA A 158 -10.31 19.48 -2.55
C ALA A 158 -8.82 19.52 -2.19
N ILE A 159 -7.93 19.37 -3.18
CA ILE A 159 -6.49 19.43 -2.98
C ILE A 159 -6.04 20.88 -3.07
N PRO A 160 -5.41 21.45 -2.00
CA PRO A 160 -4.98 22.82 -2.02
C PRO A 160 -3.90 23.08 -3.07
N ILE A 161 -3.93 24.28 -3.66
CA ILE A 161 -2.88 24.77 -4.55
C ILE A 161 -1.73 25.30 -3.68
N VAL A 162 -0.56 24.68 -3.80
CA VAL A 162 0.65 25.03 -3.03
C VAL A 162 1.66 25.65 -3.99
N THR A 163 1.77 26.99 -3.97
CA THR A 163 2.73 27.76 -4.80
C THR A 163 3.80 28.43 -3.96
N ASP A 164 3.65 28.45 -2.65
CA ASP A 164 4.61 29.04 -1.71
C ASP A 164 5.69 28.00 -1.33
N PRO A 165 6.99 28.30 -1.57
CA PRO A 165 8.09 27.42 -1.21
C PRO A 165 8.21 27.11 0.28
N GLU A 166 7.85 28.05 1.17
CA GLU A 166 7.89 27.83 2.63
C GLU A 166 6.80 26.83 3.06
N GLN A 167 5.60 26.96 2.51
CA GLN A 167 4.52 26.03 2.75
C GLN A 167 4.87 24.65 2.18
N ALA A 168 5.47 24.59 0.99
CA ALA A 168 5.93 23.35 0.39
C ALA A 168 7.01 22.66 1.24
N ALA A 169 7.96 23.41 1.79
CA ALA A 169 9.01 22.91 2.67
C ALA A 169 8.47 22.29 3.96
N GLN A 170 7.37 22.84 4.50
CA GLN A 170 6.71 22.29 5.69
C GLN A 170 5.92 21.02 5.40
N ARG A 171 5.44 20.84 4.16
CA ARG A 171 4.56 19.72 3.75
C ARG A 171 4.88 19.27 2.31
N PRO A 172 6.07 18.67 2.09
CA PRO A 172 6.52 18.35 0.74
C PRO A 172 5.60 17.37 0.01
N GLU A 173 5.03 16.39 0.68
CA GLU A 173 4.09 15.43 0.08
C GLU A 173 2.79 16.12 -0.39
N LEU A 174 2.31 17.12 0.37
CA LEU A 174 1.15 17.91 -0.04
C LEU A 174 1.46 18.77 -1.27
N ALA A 175 2.67 19.32 -1.38
CA ALA A 175 3.10 20.07 -2.55
C ALA A 175 3.20 19.17 -3.80
N VAL A 176 3.70 17.94 -3.67
CA VAL A 176 3.69 16.95 -4.76
C VAL A 176 2.26 16.60 -5.17
N LEU A 177 1.38 16.35 -4.19
CA LEU A 177 -0.04 16.07 -4.46
C LEU A 177 -0.72 17.25 -5.17
N SER A 178 -0.38 18.48 -4.79
CA SER A 178 -0.84 19.70 -5.47
C SER A 178 -0.41 19.73 -6.94
N ALA A 179 0.83 19.38 -7.25
CA ALA A 179 1.32 19.28 -8.63
C ALA A 179 0.55 18.19 -9.41
N MET A 180 0.31 17.03 -8.81
CA MET A 180 -0.44 15.95 -9.45
C MET A 180 -1.89 16.35 -9.76
N ALA A 181 -2.53 17.13 -8.91
CA ALA A 181 -3.93 17.55 -9.08
C ALA A 181 -4.09 18.71 -10.07
N HIS A 182 -3.15 19.65 -10.10
CA HIS A 182 -3.28 20.93 -10.80
C HIS A 182 -2.27 21.15 -11.93
N GLY A 183 -1.29 20.27 -12.11
CA GLY A 183 -0.21 20.42 -13.08
C GLY A 183 -0.64 20.46 -14.55
N LYS A 184 -1.87 20.01 -14.87
CA LYS A 184 -2.49 20.13 -16.22
C LYS A 184 -3.43 21.31 -16.35
N GLY A 185 -3.54 22.16 -15.32
CA GLY A 185 -4.36 23.35 -15.34
C GLY A 185 -3.69 24.53 -16.07
N ASP A 186 -3.91 25.73 -15.53
CA ASP A 186 -3.26 26.95 -16.04
C ASP A 186 -1.73 26.83 -15.96
N THR A 187 -1.06 27.19 -17.06
CA THR A 187 0.40 27.00 -17.19
C THR A 187 1.20 27.74 -16.11
N GLU A 188 0.84 28.99 -15.83
CA GLU A 188 1.56 29.80 -14.84
C GLU A 188 1.42 29.22 -13.43
N THR A 189 0.20 28.86 -13.05
CA THR A 189 -0.10 28.19 -11.77
C THR A 189 0.60 26.83 -11.66
N ALA A 190 0.55 26.03 -12.72
CA ALA A 190 1.21 24.72 -12.75
C ALA A 190 2.73 24.81 -12.58
N VAL A 191 3.37 25.78 -13.22
CA VAL A 191 4.81 26.04 -13.07
C VAL A 191 5.14 26.53 -11.67
N ALA A 192 4.31 27.42 -11.09
CA ALA A 192 4.51 27.91 -9.73
C ALA A 192 4.41 26.77 -8.70
N ILE A 193 3.44 25.87 -8.86
CA ILE A 193 3.30 24.67 -8.00
C ILE A 193 4.52 23.75 -8.16
N ALA A 194 4.91 23.44 -9.39
CA ALA A 194 6.05 22.56 -9.66
C ALA A 194 7.35 23.12 -9.07
N ARG A 195 7.57 24.43 -9.17
CA ARG A 195 8.71 25.12 -8.59
C ARG A 195 8.72 25.03 -7.06
N ALA A 196 7.57 25.33 -6.42
CA ALA A 196 7.44 25.24 -4.96
C ALA A 196 7.67 23.79 -4.48
N ALA A 197 7.02 22.81 -5.12
CA ALA A 197 7.18 21.40 -4.78
C ALA A 197 8.63 20.93 -4.97
N SER A 198 9.28 21.28 -6.08
CA SER A 198 10.66 20.88 -6.36
C SER A 198 11.67 21.50 -5.39
N SER A 199 11.43 22.74 -4.93
CA SER A 199 12.29 23.38 -3.92
C SER A 199 12.28 22.64 -2.58
N ALA A 200 11.17 21.98 -2.24
CA ALA A 200 11.01 21.22 -1.01
C ALA A 200 11.70 19.83 -1.05
N LEU A 201 12.02 19.31 -2.24
CA LEU A 201 12.59 17.96 -2.37
C LEU A 201 13.94 17.83 -1.68
N GLY A 202 14.74 18.88 -1.63
CA GLY A 202 16.06 18.88 -1.00
C GLY A 202 16.03 18.58 0.51
N LEU A 203 14.85 18.63 1.15
CA LEU A 203 14.66 18.32 2.56
C LEU A 203 14.32 16.84 2.82
N LEU A 204 14.07 16.08 1.76
CA LEU A 204 13.66 14.66 1.82
C LEU A 204 14.86 13.72 1.65
N PRO A 205 14.72 12.45 2.06
CA PRO A 205 15.69 11.40 1.74
C PRO A 205 15.89 11.26 0.22
N ASP A 206 17.11 10.94 -0.20
CA ASP A 206 17.51 10.93 -1.62
C ASP A 206 16.65 10.02 -2.51
N ASP A 207 16.21 8.88 -1.99
CA ASP A 207 15.33 7.95 -2.71
C ASP A 207 13.94 8.52 -2.96
N GLN A 208 13.42 9.36 -2.07
CA GLN A 208 12.16 10.05 -2.21
C GLN A 208 12.26 11.26 -3.14
N GLN A 209 13.38 11.99 -3.12
CA GLN A 209 13.59 13.17 -3.97
C GLN A 209 13.37 12.84 -5.46
N MET A 210 14.03 11.78 -5.96
CA MET A 210 13.91 11.35 -7.36
C MET A 210 12.48 10.93 -7.71
N LEU A 211 11.85 10.11 -6.85
CA LEU A 211 10.49 9.65 -7.08
C LEU A 211 9.52 10.84 -7.18
N TYR A 212 9.60 11.76 -6.24
CA TYR A 212 8.69 12.91 -6.19
C TYR A 212 8.96 13.90 -7.33
N PHE A 213 10.22 14.08 -7.74
CA PHE A 213 10.54 14.88 -8.92
C PHE A 213 9.88 14.31 -10.19
N ILE A 214 9.99 13.00 -10.41
CA ILE A 214 9.35 12.33 -11.55
C ILE A 214 7.82 12.49 -11.49
N LEU A 215 7.21 12.40 -10.30
CA LEU A 215 5.77 12.60 -10.13
C LEU A 215 5.35 14.03 -10.48
N ILE A 216 6.11 15.03 -10.02
CA ILE A 216 5.87 16.45 -10.35
C ILE A 216 5.96 16.65 -11.87
N GLU A 217 7.06 16.24 -12.49
CA GLU A 217 7.29 16.41 -13.93
C GLU A 217 6.22 15.72 -14.78
N SER A 218 5.87 14.47 -14.45
CA SER A 218 4.86 13.70 -15.18
C SER A 218 3.45 14.25 -15.03
N ALA A 219 3.19 14.99 -13.98
CA ALA A 219 1.89 15.61 -13.72
C ALA A 219 1.67 16.90 -14.54
N LEU A 220 2.74 17.53 -15.05
CA LEU A 220 2.63 18.78 -15.81
C LEU A 220 2.08 18.56 -17.23
N GLY A 221 1.23 19.48 -17.66
CA GLY A 221 0.87 19.60 -19.07
C GLY A 221 2.06 20.04 -19.92
N ASP A 222 2.05 19.78 -21.22
CA ASP A 222 3.19 20.00 -22.12
C ASP A 222 3.78 21.42 -22.07
N ALA A 223 2.91 22.45 -22.02
CA ALA A 223 3.35 23.84 -21.94
C ALA A 223 4.03 24.16 -20.60
N ALA A 224 3.44 23.69 -19.50
CA ALA A 224 3.98 23.88 -18.15
C ALA A 224 5.29 23.12 -17.98
N ARG A 225 5.38 21.89 -18.50
CA ARG A 225 6.60 21.08 -18.45
C ARG A 225 7.76 21.77 -19.17
N LYS A 226 7.55 22.24 -20.41
CA LYS A 226 8.57 22.98 -21.16
C LYS A 226 9.03 24.25 -20.43
N ALA A 227 8.08 24.98 -19.83
CA ALA A 227 8.41 26.16 -19.06
C ALA A 227 9.17 25.84 -17.78
N PHE A 228 8.82 24.73 -17.11
CA PHE A 228 9.49 24.26 -15.90
C PHE A 228 10.92 23.77 -16.18
N GLU A 229 11.13 22.99 -17.24
CA GLU A 229 12.44 22.51 -17.68
C GLU A 229 13.44 23.62 -17.98
N MET A 230 12.96 24.81 -18.35
CA MET A 230 13.80 25.99 -18.59
C MET A 230 14.21 26.74 -17.32
N LEU A 231 13.69 26.32 -16.15
CA LEU A 231 14.05 26.96 -14.88
C LEU A 231 15.42 26.44 -14.37
N PRO A 232 16.31 27.34 -13.91
CA PRO A 232 17.61 26.94 -13.36
C PRO A 232 17.51 25.96 -12.19
N GLU A 233 16.42 26.01 -11.43
CA GLU A 233 16.16 25.11 -10.32
C GLU A 233 15.87 23.69 -10.81
N ALA A 234 15.11 23.53 -11.89
CA ALA A 234 14.83 22.23 -12.50
C ALA A 234 16.11 21.61 -13.07
N GLU A 235 16.91 22.39 -13.78
CA GLU A 235 18.21 21.95 -14.33
C GLU A 235 19.12 21.40 -13.22
N LYS A 236 19.29 22.14 -12.12
CA LYS A 236 20.11 21.71 -10.98
C LYS A 236 19.62 20.40 -10.35
N ILE A 237 18.31 20.22 -10.25
CA ILE A 237 17.72 19.00 -9.71
C ILE A 237 18.01 17.83 -10.66
N VAL A 238 17.80 18.02 -11.96
CA VAL A 238 18.08 17.00 -12.98
C VAL A 238 19.56 16.65 -13.01
N GLU A 239 20.47 17.63 -12.98
CA GLU A 239 21.92 17.40 -12.92
C GLU A 239 22.33 16.61 -11.67
N LYS A 240 21.80 16.99 -10.50
CA LYS A 240 22.02 16.24 -9.25
C LYS A 240 21.60 14.78 -9.41
N PHE A 241 20.41 14.51 -9.92
CA PHE A 241 19.90 13.16 -10.08
C PHE A 241 20.65 12.34 -11.14
N ILE A 242 21.07 12.94 -12.25
CA ILE A 242 21.89 12.27 -13.25
C ILE A 242 23.24 11.88 -12.63
N SER A 243 23.87 12.80 -11.91
CA SER A 243 25.13 12.57 -11.21
C SER A 243 25.01 11.46 -10.20
N GLU A 244 24.00 11.50 -9.33
CA GLU A 244 23.76 10.47 -8.32
C GLU A 244 23.44 9.10 -8.94
N ARG A 245 22.63 9.07 -10.01
CA ARG A 245 22.35 7.83 -10.75
C ARG A 245 23.58 7.23 -11.38
N GLN A 246 24.43 8.05 -11.97
CA GLN A 246 25.72 7.62 -12.52
C GLN A 246 26.62 7.09 -11.42
N GLN A 247 26.72 7.80 -10.29
CA GLN A 247 27.50 7.35 -9.13
C GLN A 247 27.01 6.02 -8.57
N ARG A 248 25.67 5.87 -8.35
CA ARG A 248 25.08 4.61 -7.90
C ARG A 248 25.30 3.45 -8.87
N SER A 249 25.24 3.74 -10.19
CA SER A 249 25.51 2.72 -11.22
C SER A 249 26.98 2.31 -11.20
N PHE A 250 27.89 3.28 -11.04
CA PHE A 250 29.31 3.04 -10.92
C PHE A 250 29.66 2.24 -9.66
N ASP A 251 29.05 2.61 -8.51
CA ASP A 251 29.29 1.92 -7.24
C ASP A 251 28.72 0.48 -7.27
N LYS A 252 27.56 0.27 -7.90
CA LYS A 252 27.03 -1.08 -8.14
C LYS A 252 27.94 -1.91 -9.03
N GLY A 253 28.47 -1.33 -10.10
CA GLY A 253 29.43 -1.98 -11.00
C GLY A 253 30.70 -2.40 -10.24
N ARG A 254 31.28 -1.48 -9.47
CA ARG A 254 32.45 -1.76 -8.62
C ARG A 254 32.20 -2.81 -7.54
N ALA A 255 31.02 -2.81 -6.92
CA ALA A 255 30.67 -3.82 -5.93
C ALA A 255 30.53 -5.20 -6.59
N ALA A 256 29.87 -5.29 -7.75
CA ALA A 256 29.76 -6.55 -8.50
C ALA A 256 31.12 -7.09 -8.96
N GLU A 257 31.98 -6.23 -9.50
CA GLU A 257 33.36 -6.58 -9.87
C GLU A 257 34.14 -7.10 -8.64
N LYS A 258 34.05 -6.38 -7.52
CA LYS A 258 34.77 -6.76 -6.29
C LYS A 258 34.24 -8.05 -5.68
N ALA A 259 32.96 -8.33 -5.79
CA ALA A 259 32.38 -9.61 -5.39
C ALA A 259 32.89 -10.75 -6.29
N ALA A 260 33.02 -10.52 -7.59
CA ALA A 260 33.60 -11.48 -8.52
C ALA A 260 35.09 -11.74 -8.18
N ASP A 261 35.88 -10.69 -7.91
CA ASP A 261 37.28 -10.82 -7.47
C ASP A 261 37.44 -11.69 -6.20
N VAL A 262 36.51 -11.52 -5.23
CA VAL A 262 36.53 -12.37 -4.02
C VAL A 262 36.33 -13.83 -4.37
N LEU A 263 35.37 -14.16 -5.25
CA LEU A 263 35.10 -15.53 -5.68
C LEU A 263 36.27 -16.11 -6.49
N GLU A 264 36.90 -15.31 -7.35
CA GLU A 264 38.06 -15.71 -8.13
C GLU A 264 39.25 -16.06 -7.25
N VAL A 265 39.54 -15.26 -6.22
CA VAL A 265 40.62 -15.55 -5.26
C VAL A 265 40.35 -16.82 -4.46
N LEU A 266 39.11 -17.06 -4.03
CA LEU A 266 38.70 -18.28 -3.32
C LEU A 266 38.86 -19.52 -4.21
N ASP A 267 38.43 -19.43 -5.48
CA ASP A 267 38.56 -20.50 -6.47
C ASP A 267 40.03 -20.80 -6.79
N ALA A 268 40.83 -19.76 -7.05
CA ALA A 268 42.27 -19.90 -7.31
C ALA A 268 43.02 -20.56 -6.15
N ARG A 269 42.50 -20.46 -4.93
CA ARG A 269 43.04 -21.13 -3.74
C ARG A 269 42.46 -22.54 -3.52
N GLY A 270 41.55 -22.98 -4.39
CA GLY A 270 40.92 -24.29 -4.27
C GLY A 270 39.91 -24.42 -3.12
N LEU A 271 39.41 -23.29 -2.60
CA LEU A 271 38.38 -23.26 -1.56
C LEU A 271 37.01 -23.45 -2.21
N VAL A 272 36.28 -24.47 -1.78
CA VAL A 272 34.94 -24.76 -2.31
C VAL A 272 33.93 -23.78 -1.72
N VAL A 273 33.31 -22.97 -2.57
CA VAL A 273 32.28 -22.00 -2.21
C VAL A 273 30.90 -22.61 -2.40
N THR A 274 30.10 -22.71 -1.36
CA THR A 274 28.71 -23.19 -1.43
C THR A 274 27.81 -22.16 -2.13
N ASP A 275 26.65 -22.59 -2.62
CA ASP A 275 25.66 -21.69 -3.27
C ASP A 275 25.22 -20.55 -2.33
N ALA A 276 25.00 -20.85 -1.06
CA ALA A 276 24.62 -19.85 -0.06
C ALA A 276 25.70 -18.79 0.19
N GLU A 277 26.97 -19.21 0.26
CA GLU A 277 28.11 -18.29 0.41
C GLU A 277 28.31 -17.45 -0.85
N ARG A 278 28.12 -18.06 -2.04
CA ARG A 278 28.16 -17.36 -3.32
C ARG A 278 27.10 -16.29 -3.40
N GLU A 279 25.85 -16.62 -3.03
CA GLU A 279 24.75 -15.64 -2.99
C GLU A 279 25.04 -14.52 -1.99
N ARG A 280 25.61 -14.83 -0.82
CA ARG A 280 25.99 -13.85 0.18
C ARG A 280 27.05 -12.87 -0.33
N ILE A 281 28.07 -13.37 -1.05
CA ILE A 281 29.14 -12.54 -1.62
C ILE A 281 28.59 -11.67 -2.76
N LEU A 282 27.85 -12.26 -3.71
CA LEU A 282 27.28 -11.54 -4.86
C LEU A 282 26.16 -10.55 -4.46
N GLY A 283 25.44 -10.84 -3.36
CA GLY A 283 24.38 -9.99 -2.81
C GLY A 283 24.90 -8.79 -2.00
N CYS A 284 26.19 -8.76 -1.65
CA CYS A 284 26.77 -7.68 -0.87
C CYS A 284 26.92 -6.43 -1.75
N LYS A 285 26.37 -5.30 -1.28
CA LYS A 285 26.40 -4.00 -1.99
C LYS A 285 27.43 -3.02 -1.39
N GLU A 286 28.02 -3.37 -0.26
CA GLU A 286 28.95 -2.53 0.46
C GLU A 286 30.39 -2.77 0.00
N LEU A 287 30.96 -1.82 -0.71
CA LEU A 287 32.30 -1.92 -1.28
C LEU A 287 33.40 -2.10 -0.21
N GLU A 288 33.23 -1.50 0.96
CA GLU A 288 34.17 -1.66 2.08
C GLU A 288 34.19 -3.11 2.60
N THR A 289 33.02 -3.70 2.78
CA THR A 289 32.86 -5.09 3.19
C THR A 289 33.45 -6.04 2.15
N LEU A 290 33.18 -5.83 0.87
CA LEU A 290 33.76 -6.62 -0.23
C LEU A 290 35.30 -6.45 -0.31
N THR A 291 35.80 -5.25 -0.09
CA THR A 291 37.24 -4.99 -0.06
C THR A 291 37.93 -5.71 1.12
N ARG A 292 37.27 -5.73 2.27
CA ARG A 292 37.72 -6.50 3.44
C ARG A 292 37.73 -7.99 3.14
N TRP A 293 36.64 -8.51 2.59
CA TRP A 293 36.53 -9.92 2.20
C TRP A 293 37.59 -10.29 1.14
N HIS A 294 37.81 -9.46 0.14
CA HIS A 294 38.84 -9.71 -0.87
C HIS A 294 40.25 -9.85 -0.25
N ARG A 295 40.61 -8.97 0.69
CA ARG A 295 41.88 -9.08 1.41
C ARG A 295 41.95 -10.36 2.24
N ARG A 296 40.90 -10.70 2.95
CA ARG A 296 40.81 -11.92 3.77
C ARG A 296 40.81 -13.19 2.93
N ALA A 297 40.18 -13.18 1.75
CA ALA A 297 40.14 -14.31 0.82
C ALA A 297 41.54 -14.83 0.50
N VAL A 298 42.59 -13.99 0.56
CA VAL A 298 43.96 -14.39 0.32
C VAL A 298 44.53 -15.30 1.42
N THR A 299 44.03 -15.20 2.66
CA THR A 299 44.68 -15.84 3.83
C THR A 299 43.80 -16.77 4.63
N VAL A 300 42.47 -16.68 4.52
CA VAL A 300 41.52 -17.52 5.30
C VAL A 300 41.68 -19.01 4.98
N ALA A 301 41.46 -19.86 5.98
CA ALA A 301 41.51 -21.31 5.83
C ALA A 301 40.22 -21.92 5.29
N SER A 302 39.09 -21.23 5.44
CA SER A 302 37.77 -21.64 4.94
C SER A 302 36.95 -20.42 4.50
N VAL A 303 35.89 -20.65 3.68
CA VAL A 303 35.02 -19.57 3.21
C VAL A 303 34.21 -18.95 4.36
N ASP A 304 33.78 -19.73 5.35
CA ASP A 304 33.04 -19.23 6.51
C ASP A 304 33.88 -18.17 7.29
N ALA A 305 35.18 -18.39 7.42
CA ALA A 305 36.11 -17.45 8.10
C ALA A 305 36.19 -16.10 7.36
N LEU A 306 35.72 -16.00 6.11
CA LEU A 306 35.69 -14.73 5.39
C LEU A 306 34.70 -13.75 6.00
N PHE A 307 33.65 -14.23 6.59
CA PHE A 307 32.51 -13.43 7.05
C PHE A 307 32.60 -13.02 8.53
N GLU A 308 33.59 -13.51 9.24
CA GLU A 308 33.89 -13.08 10.61
C GLU A 308 34.61 -11.73 10.62
#